data_ea6c24feb0602b3bc2e54ff2434b08ce
#
_entry.id   ea6c24feb0602b3bc2e54ff2434b08ce
#
_cell.length_a   1.000
_cell.length_b   1.000
_cell.length_c   1.000
_cell.angle_alpha   90.00
_cell.angle_beta   90.00
_cell.angle_gamma   90.00
#
_symmetry.space_group_name_H-M   'P 1'
#
loop_
_entity.id
_entity.type
_entity.pdbx_description
1 polymer ?
#
loop_
_entity_poly.entity_id
_entity_poly.type
_entity_poly.pdbx_seq_one_letter_code
_entity_poly.pdbx_strand_id
1 'polypeptide(L)'
;MKFHLSAPSGNVITGQGPGWIRVGATEYRANIVVTADAVVPVWAKDGFDALTEADFAGLAAYAPEIVLLGTGNTLRFPHPRLTRALAESGIGIEVMDTAAASRTFNILAAEGRKVVAALIIA
;
A
#
# COMPACT_ATOMS: atom_id res chain seq x y z
N MET A 1 -15.81 -27.04 13.50
CA MET A 1 -15.43 -26.41 13.12
C MET A 1 -15.65 -25.51 12.66
N LYS A 2 -15.47 -25.07 12.50
CA LYS A 2 -15.55 -24.20 11.97
C LYS A 2 -14.80 -23.62 11.39
N PHE A 3 -14.65 -23.43 10.92
CA PHE A 3 -14.02 -22.79 10.44
C PHE A 3 -14.24 -21.84 9.85
N HIS A 4 -13.92 -21.16 9.84
CA HIS A 4 -13.99 -20.14 9.39
C HIS A 4 -13.51 -19.82 8.41
N LEU A 5 -13.64 -20.13 8.01
CA LEU A 5 -13.30 -19.97 7.25
C LEU A 5 -13.11 -19.13 6.61
N SER A 6 -13.19 -18.94 6.79
CA SER A 6 -13.01 -18.17 6.01
C SER A 6 -12.82 -16.85 6.16
N ALA A 7 -12.95 -16.27 7.11
CA ALA A 7 -12.55 -14.89 7.22
C ALA A 7 -11.05 -14.81 7.03
N PRO A 8 -10.58 -14.09 6.03
CA PRO A 8 -9.16 -13.86 5.92
C PRO A 8 -8.72 -13.15 7.17
N SER A 9 -7.65 -13.62 7.79
CA SER A 9 -7.02 -12.84 8.82
C SER A 9 -6.31 -11.66 8.15
N GLY A 10 -6.43 -10.49 8.74
CA GLY A 10 -5.75 -9.32 8.25
C GLY A 10 -6.61 -8.37 7.44
N ASN A 11 -6.01 -7.29 7.04
CA ASN A 11 -6.69 -6.22 6.35
C ASN A 11 -7.06 -6.59 4.92
N VAL A 12 -8.25 -6.16 4.51
CA VAL A 12 -8.72 -6.26 3.14
C VAL A 12 -9.16 -4.87 2.70
N ILE A 13 -8.71 -4.44 1.54
CA ILE A 13 -9.17 -3.18 0.96
C ILE A 13 -10.51 -3.46 0.31
N THR A 14 -11.57 -2.87 0.86
CA THR A 14 -12.95 -3.18 0.49
C THR A 14 -13.56 -2.18 -0.48
N GLY A 15 -12.85 -1.08 -0.75
CA GLY A 15 -13.31 -0.10 -1.71
C GLY A 15 -12.31 1.03 -1.84
N GLN A 16 -12.40 1.75 -2.96
CA GLN A 16 -11.59 2.94 -3.18
C GLN A 16 -12.23 3.78 -4.27
N GLY A 17 -11.91 5.05 -4.26
CA GLY A 17 -12.33 6.00 -5.27
C GLY A 17 -11.54 7.28 -5.11
N PRO A 18 -11.88 8.31 -5.89
CA PRO A 18 -11.19 9.61 -5.77
C PRO A 18 -11.31 10.15 -4.35
N GLY A 19 -10.16 10.32 -3.71
CA GLY A 19 -10.09 10.93 -2.38
C GLY A 19 -10.44 10.02 -1.22
N TRP A 20 -10.61 8.73 -1.42
CA TRP A 20 -10.91 7.83 -0.30
C TRP A 20 -10.46 6.38 -0.55
N ILE A 21 -10.19 5.69 0.54
CA ILE A 21 -9.87 4.25 0.58
C ILE A 21 -10.62 3.65 1.77
N ARG A 22 -11.19 2.47 1.58
CA ARG A 22 -11.84 1.75 2.69
C ARG A 22 -11.09 0.45 2.96
N VAL A 23 -10.67 0.27 4.21
CA VAL A 23 -10.02 -0.96 4.66
C VAL A 23 -10.96 -1.61 5.66
N GLY A 24 -11.42 -2.83 5.37
CA GLY A 24 -12.49 -3.43 6.15
C GLY A 24 -13.71 -2.53 6.12
N ALA A 25 -14.13 -2.04 7.29
CA ALA A 25 -15.27 -1.14 7.43
C ALA A 25 -14.86 0.32 7.64
N THR A 26 -13.56 0.62 7.66
CA THR A 26 -13.08 1.97 7.97
C THR A 26 -12.70 2.70 6.69
N GLU A 27 -13.24 3.89 6.52
CA GLU A 27 -12.93 4.75 5.38
C GLU A 27 -11.84 5.76 5.77
N TYR A 28 -10.86 5.89 4.91
CA TYR A 28 -9.76 6.85 5.08
C TYR A 28 -9.81 7.86 3.94
N ARG A 29 -9.57 9.12 4.28
CA ARG A 29 -9.56 10.22 3.32
C ARG A 29 -8.20 10.89 3.25
N ALA A 30 -7.16 10.09 3.41
CA ALA A 30 -5.78 10.51 3.31
C ALA A 30 -5.00 9.41 2.62
N ASN A 31 -3.79 9.72 2.18
CA ASN A 31 -2.87 8.70 1.70
C ASN A 31 -2.49 7.83 2.89
N ILE A 32 -2.50 6.52 2.70
CA ILE A 32 -2.29 5.56 3.79
C ILE A 32 -1.31 4.48 3.38
N VAL A 33 -0.81 3.76 4.39
CA VAL A 33 -0.08 2.52 4.17
C VAL A 33 -0.89 1.40 4.78
N VAL A 34 -1.07 0.32 4.05
CA VAL A 34 -1.80 -0.87 4.53
C VAL A 34 -0.87 -2.06 4.51
N THR A 35 -0.81 -2.76 5.65
CA THR A 35 -0.17 -4.07 5.74
C THR A 35 -1.21 -5.10 6.15
N ALA A 36 -0.84 -6.36 6.25
CA ALA A 36 -1.80 -7.40 6.64
C ALA A 36 -2.45 -7.10 8.01
N ASP A 37 -1.73 -6.47 8.92
CA ASP A 37 -2.19 -6.28 10.30
C ASP A 37 -2.12 -4.84 10.79
N ALA A 38 -1.84 -3.87 9.93
CA ALA A 38 -1.73 -2.47 10.34
C ALA A 38 -2.20 -1.53 9.24
N VAL A 39 -2.66 -0.34 9.64
CA VAL A 39 -2.89 0.77 8.73
C VAL A 39 -2.19 1.98 9.31
N VAL A 40 -1.33 2.62 8.50
CA VAL A 40 -0.78 3.93 8.83
C VAL A 40 -1.74 4.95 8.25
N PRO A 41 -2.48 5.69 9.10
CA PRO A 41 -3.63 6.47 8.63
C PRO A 41 -3.27 7.74 7.88
N VAL A 42 -2.00 8.16 7.92
CA VAL A 42 -1.51 9.28 7.10
C VAL A 42 -0.09 8.95 6.65
N TRP A 43 0.09 8.92 5.33
CA TRP A 43 1.41 8.70 4.72
C TRP A 43 1.56 9.67 3.56
N ALA A 44 2.76 10.26 3.40
CA ALA A 44 3.03 11.16 2.27
C ALA A 44 1.91 12.19 2.10
N LYS A 45 1.61 12.91 3.16
CA LYS A 45 0.40 13.75 3.23
C LYS A 45 0.36 14.84 2.17
N ASP A 46 1.50 15.24 1.63
CA ASP A 46 1.58 16.31 0.63
C ASP A 46 1.51 15.79 -0.80
N GLY A 47 1.25 14.50 -0.97
CA GLY A 47 0.93 13.91 -2.27
C GLY A 47 2.13 13.42 -3.04
N PHE A 48 1.83 12.95 -4.25
CA PHE A 48 2.82 12.28 -5.09
C PHE A 48 4.03 13.17 -5.41
N ASP A 49 3.79 14.43 -5.76
CA ASP A 49 4.87 15.31 -6.19
C ASP A 49 5.81 15.70 -5.06
N ALA A 50 5.41 15.51 -3.81
CA ALA A 50 6.20 15.81 -2.64
C ALA A 50 6.80 14.57 -1.98
N LEU A 51 6.73 13.40 -2.62
CA LEU A 51 7.32 12.17 -2.10
C LEU A 51 8.82 12.34 -1.90
N THR A 52 9.33 11.78 -0.80
CA THR A 52 10.74 11.86 -0.43
C THR A 52 11.33 10.46 -0.28
N GLU A 53 12.67 10.39 -0.24
CA GLU A 53 13.35 9.12 0.04
C GLU A 53 12.92 8.57 1.40
N ALA A 54 12.72 9.44 2.39
CA ALA A 54 12.31 9.03 3.73
C ALA A 54 10.94 8.37 3.73
N ASP A 55 10.02 8.85 2.89
CA ASP A 55 8.69 8.24 2.79
C ASP A 55 8.80 6.77 2.41
N PHE A 56 9.67 6.45 1.47
CA PHE A 56 9.85 5.06 1.03
C PHE A 56 10.73 4.27 1.99
N ALA A 57 11.81 4.87 2.49
CA ALA A 57 12.70 4.18 3.40
C ALA A 57 11.97 3.69 4.65
N GLY A 58 11.01 4.46 5.13
CA GLY A 58 10.21 4.09 6.30
C GLY A 58 9.41 2.81 6.09
N LEU A 59 9.09 2.45 4.85
CA LEU A 59 8.32 1.25 4.57
C LEU A 59 9.12 -0.03 4.83
N ALA A 60 10.44 0.05 4.83
CA ALA A 60 11.29 -1.11 5.11
C ALA A 60 11.10 -1.64 6.53
N ALA A 61 10.60 -0.80 7.44
CA ALA A 61 10.37 -1.22 8.83
C ALA A 61 9.33 -2.33 8.95
N TYR A 62 8.46 -2.48 7.95
CA TYR A 62 7.45 -3.54 7.94
C TYR A 62 8.01 -4.85 7.38
N ALA A 63 9.28 -4.86 6.96
CA ALA A 63 9.95 -6.03 6.39
C ALA A 63 9.16 -6.71 5.27
N PRO A 64 8.67 -5.96 4.27
CA PRO A 64 7.88 -6.55 3.20
C PRO A 64 8.77 -7.28 2.18
N GLU A 65 8.18 -8.25 1.49
CA GLU A 65 8.77 -8.80 0.27
C GLU A 65 8.62 -7.81 -0.87
N ILE A 66 7.48 -7.13 -0.90
CA ILE A 66 7.14 -6.22 -1.99
C ILE A 66 6.34 -5.03 -1.45
N VAL A 67 6.64 -3.87 -2.00
CA VAL A 67 5.85 -2.66 -1.80
C VAL A 67 5.05 -2.39 -3.07
N LEU A 68 3.76 -2.16 -2.91
CA LEU A 68 2.90 -1.70 -4.00
C LEU A 68 2.68 -0.21 -3.80
N LEU A 69 3.08 0.58 -4.78
CA LEU A 69 2.81 2.02 -4.74
C LEU A 69 1.60 2.30 -5.62
N GLY A 70 0.53 2.79 -5.00
CA GLY A 70 -0.65 3.26 -5.72
C GLY A 70 -0.54 4.76 -5.92
N THR A 71 -0.58 5.21 -7.17
CA THR A 71 -0.25 6.59 -7.52
C THR A 71 -1.46 7.50 -7.73
N GLY A 72 -2.62 7.09 -7.21
CA GLY A 72 -3.85 7.87 -7.37
C GLY A 72 -4.64 7.40 -8.58
N ASN A 73 -5.40 8.33 -9.17
CA ASN A 73 -6.28 8.00 -10.30
C ASN A 73 -5.52 7.75 -11.60
N THR A 74 -4.27 8.19 -11.69
CA THR A 74 -3.45 8.00 -12.89
C THR A 74 -2.12 7.38 -12.51
N LEU A 75 -1.59 6.59 -13.43
CA LEU A 75 -0.28 5.97 -13.24
C LEU A 75 0.81 7.02 -13.38
N ARG A 76 1.65 7.14 -12.36
CA ARG A 76 2.81 8.04 -12.36
C ARG A 76 3.99 7.31 -11.74
N PHE A 77 5.18 7.54 -12.24
CA PHE A 77 6.38 6.85 -11.74
C PHE A 77 7.22 7.79 -10.88
N PRO A 78 7.57 7.39 -9.65
CA PRO A 78 8.47 8.19 -8.83
C PRO A 78 9.88 8.15 -9.40
N HIS A 79 10.67 9.19 -9.12
CA HIS A 79 12.07 9.19 -9.53
C HIS A 79 12.79 8.00 -8.88
N PRO A 80 13.61 7.25 -9.62
CA PRO A 80 14.28 6.07 -9.07
C PRO A 80 15.07 6.30 -7.79
N ARG A 81 15.63 7.50 -7.59
CA ARG A 81 16.38 7.79 -6.37
C ARG A 81 15.51 7.70 -5.12
N LEU A 82 14.20 7.91 -5.27
CA LEU A 82 13.29 7.89 -4.10
C LEU A 82 13.11 6.47 -3.55
N THR A 83 13.22 5.46 -4.40
CA THR A 83 13.00 4.08 -4.02
C THR A 83 14.28 3.29 -3.85
N ARG A 84 15.44 3.97 -3.92
CA ARG A 84 16.74 3.31 -3.84
C ARG A 84 16.92 2.51 -2.57
N ALA A 85 16.49 3.06 -1.43
CA ALA A 85 16.66 2.38 -0.14
C ALA A 85 15.93 1.05 -0.12
N LEU A 86 14.75 0.95 -0.74
CA LEU A 86 14.02 -0.31 -0.82
C LEU A 86 14.78 -1.32 -1.69
N ALA A 87 15.27 -0.88 -2.84
CA ALA A 87 16.04 -1.75 -3.71
C ALA A 87 17.30 -2.27 -3.04
N GLU A 88 17.99 -1.41 -2.30
CA GLU A 88 19.20 -1.80 -1.57
C GLU A 88 18.91 -2.79 -0.45
N SER A 89 17.70 -2.76 0.08
CA SER A 89 17.25 -3.71 1.10
C SER A 89 16.67 -5.00 0.51
N GLY A 90 16.72 -5.16 -0.81
CA GLY A 90 16.19 -6.34 -1.47
C GLY A 90 14.66 -6.37 -1.53
N ILE A 91 13.99 -5.23 -1.34
CA ILE A 91 12.54 -5.14 -1.36
C ILE A 91 12.09 -4.74 -2.76
N GLY A 92 11.22 -5.57 -3.36
CA GLY A 92 10.63 -5.24 -4.66
C GLY A 92 9.64 -4.10 -4.53
N ILE A 93 9.53 -3.30 -5.58
CA ILE A 93 8.50 -2.26 -5.65
C ILE A 93 7.79 -2.35 -6.99
N GLU A 94 6.46 -2.29 -6.95
CA GLU A 94 5.62 -2.24 -8.14
C GLU A 94 4.78 -0.97 -8.09
N VAL A 95 4.75 -0.27 -9.21
CA VAL A 95 4.06 1.01 -9.32
C VAL A 95 2.83 0.84 -10.20
N MET A 96 1.68 1.24 -9.70
CA MET A 96 0.41 1.12 -10.42
C MET A 96 -0.55 2.19 -9.92
N ASP A 97 -1.68 2.39 -10.59
CA ASP A 97 -2.68 3.29 -10.03
C ASP A 97 -3.28 2.68 -8.77
N THR A 98 -3.96 3.49 -7.97
CA THR A 98 -4.42 3.06 -6.66
C THR A 98 -5.48 1.97 -6.73
N ALA A 99 -6.32 1.97 -7.76
CA ALA A 99 -7.31 0.91 -7.93
C ALA A 99 -6.62 -0.43 -8.16
N ALA A 100 -5.60 -0.47 -9.02
CA ALA A 100 -4.84 -1.68 -9.29
C ALA A 100 -4.04 -2.13 -8.07
N ALA A 101 -3.43 -1.18 -7.36
CA ALA A 101 -2.67 -1.49 -6.15
C ALA A 101 -3.55 -2.10 -5.08
N SER A 102 -4.76 -1.61 -4.93
CA SER A 102 -5.72 -2.13 -3.95
C SER A 102 -6.10 -3.58 -4.26
N ARG A 103 -6.38 -3.88 -5.52
CA ARG A 103 -6.71 -5.25 -5.95
C ARG A 103 -5.52 -6.19 -5.76
N THR A 104 -4.33 -5.73 -6.16
CA THR A 104 -3.11 -6.54 -6.06
C THR A 104 -2.77 -6.82 -4.61
N PHE A 105 -2.93 -5.82 -3.72
CA PHE A 105 -2.71 -6.02 -2.30
C PHE A 105 -3.58 -7.17 -1.78
N ASN A 106 -4.87 -7.15 -2.09
CA ASN A 106 -5.78 -8.18 -1.59
C ASN A 106 -5.38 -9.58 -2.06
N ILE A 107 -4.96 -9.68 -3.32
CA ILE A 107 -4.54 -10.97 -3.89
C ILE A 107 -3.29 -11.50 -3.19
N LEU A 108 -2.26 -10.66 -3.07
CA LEU A 108 -1.00 -11.08 -2.49
C LEU A 108 -1.11 -11.36 -0.99
N ALA A 109 -1.87 -10.53 -0.27
CA ALA A 109 -2.09 -10.73 1.15
C ALA A 109 -2.86 -12.04 1.41
N ALA A 110 -3.85 -12.34 0.56
CA ALA A 110 -4.60 -13.59 0.67
C ALA A 110 -3.72 -14.82 0.42
N GLU A 111 -2.64 -14.65 -0.34
CA GLU A 111 -1.67 -15.72 -0.58
C GLU A 111 -0.65 -15.85 0.54
N GLY A 112 -0.76 -15.04 1.58
CA GLY A 112 0.19 -15.07 2.69
C GLY A 112 1.49 -14.34 2.42
N ARG A 113 1.56 -13.54 1.34
CA ARG A 113 2.75 -12.77 1.01
C ARG A 113 2.87 -11.55 1.92
N LYS A 114 4.10 -11.19 2.27
CA LYS A 114 4.34 -9.97 3.05
C LYS A 114 4.35 -8.78 2.10
N VAL A 115 3.20 -8.16 1.97
CA VAL A 115 3.00 -7.04 1.06
C VAL A 115 2.64 -5.78 1.85
N VAL A 116 3.20 -4.67 1.42
CA VAL A 116 2.86 -3.34 1.94
C VAL A 116 2.31 -2.53 0.78
N ALA A 117 1.13 -1.94 0.97
CA ALA A 117 0.53 -1.05 -0.02
C ALA A 117 0.62 0.39 0.47
N ALA A 118 1.34 1.22 -0.26
CA ALA A 118 1.45 2.66 -0.01
C ALA A 118 0.55 3.34 -1.05
N LEU A 119 -0.54 3.93 -0.59
CA LEU A 119 -1.66 4.31 -1.44
C LEU A 119 -1.90 5.80 -1.41
N ILE A 120 -1.79 6.43 -2.57
CA ILE A 120 -2.11 7.83 -2.76
C ILE A 120 -3.53 7.89 -3.32
N ILE A 121 -4.35 8.77 -2.77
CA ILE A 121 -5.78 8.80 -3.09
C ILE A 121 -6.19 9.92 -4.05
N ALA A 122 -5.26 10.75 -4.46
CA ALA A 122 -5.63 11.88 -5.34
C ALA A 122 -4.79 11.94 -6.60
#